data_dd4ba2a7a2688db1c264de3da34968a3
#
_entry.id   dd4ba2a7a2688db1c264de3da34968a3
#
_cell.length_a   1.000
_cell.length_b   1.000
_cell.length_c   1.000
_cell.angle_alpha   90.00
_cell.angle_beta   90.00
_cell.angle_gamma   90.00
#
_symmetry.space_group_name_H-M   'P 1'
#
loop_
_entity.id
_entity.type
_entity.pdbx_description
1 polymer ?
#
loop_
_entity_poly.entity_id
_entity_poly.type
_entity_poly.pdbx_seq_one_letter_code
_entity_poly.pdbx_strand_id
1 'polypeptide(L)'
;MIKKQTGETWKPLQFPGWKHLRKQYALSSNGRIASYTDDVTEDGKLLQGSLTTGYRTLNLHRPGNNGTLYIHREIARLFLKKPSAKNRYVIHVNHNKLDNSVKNLAWASLDEMIQHQQASPAKVAYKKVQANRTTGLKLNASKVKTIKKTLNDKNRKLTIKKLAEKFGVSEMTMYRIKSGENWGRVS
;
A
#
# COMPACT_ATOMS: atom_id res chain seq x y z
N MET A 1 -23.00 24.98 8.52
CA MET A 1 -21.74 25.79 8.59
C MET A 1 -20.59 24.91 9.02
N ILE A 2 -19.52 24.83 8.22
CA ILE A 2 -18.30 24.07 8.58
C ILE A 2 -17.36 24.99 9.38
N LYS A 3 -17.00 24.59 10.60
CA LYS A 3 -15.97 25.29 11.38
C LYS A 3 -14.61 25.13 10.69
N LYS A 4 -14.07 26.22 10.18
CA LYS A 4 -12.76 26.29 9.51
C LYS A 4 -11.63 26.07 10.53
N GLN A 5 -10.63 25.28 10.16
CA GLN A 5 -9.42 25.09 10.99
C GLN A 5 -8.37 26.13 10.62
N THR A 6 -7.44 26.39 11.52
CA THR A 6 -6.34 27.34 11.28
C THR A 6 -5.52 26.95 10.05
N GLY A 7 -5.38 27.87 9.10
CA GLY A 7 -4.62 27.64 7.86
C GLY A 7 -5.27 26.67 6.87
N GLU A 8 -6.52 26.26 7.10
CA GLU A 8 -7.23 25.36 6.21
C GLU A 8 -7.78 26.12 4.99
N THR A 9 -7.55 25.54 3.84
CA THR A 9 -8.11 26.00 2.56
C THR A 9 -8.95 24.90 1.93
N TRP A 10 -10.03 25.28 1.25
CA TRP A 10 -10.93 24.37 0.54
C TRP A 10 -10.81 24.57 -0.97
N LYS A 11 -10.83 23.47 -1.72
CA LYS A 11 -10.86 23.49 -3.18
C LYS A 11 -11.97 22.57 -3.69
N PRO A 12 -12.79 23.03 -4.66
CA PRO A 12 -13.85 22.22 -5.23
C PRO A 12 -13.29 21.05 -6.03
N LEU A 13 -13.95 19.91 -5.94
CA LEU A 13 -13.73 18.77 -6.82
C LEU A 13 -14.42 19.03 -8.16
N GLN A 14 -13.64 18.96 -9.22
CA GLN A 14 -14.17 19.06 -10.57
C GLN A 14 -14.39 17.67 -11.16
N PHE A 15 -15.57 17.47 -11.74
CA PHE A 15 -15.96 16.25 -12.40
C PHE A 15 -16.22 16.51 -13.88
N PRO A 16 -15.17 16.49 -14.74
CA PRO A 16 -15.35 16.73 -16.18
C PRO A 16 -16.40 15.76 -16.77
N GLY A 17 -17.38 16.30 -17.49
CA GLY A 17 -18.45 15.50 -18.09
C GLY A 17 -19.60 15.11 -17.15
N TRP A 18 -19.57 15.50 -15.87
CA TRP A 18 -20.68 15.31 -14.94
C TRP A 18 -21.56 16.58 -14.91
N LYS A 19 -22.52 16.65 -15.80
CA LYS A 19 -23.54 17.70 -15.77
C LYS A 19 -24.59 17.31 -14.72
N HIS A 20 -24.99 18.27 -13.88
CA HIS A 20 -26.10 18.11 -12.91
C HIS A 20 -25.84 17.22 -11.67
N LEU A 21 -24.67 17.37 -11.02
CA LEU A 21 -24.56 16.91 -9.65
C LEU A 21 -25.51 17.69 -8.75
N ARG A 22 -26.36 17.00 -7.99
CA ARG A 22 -27.30 17.63 -7.03
C ARG A 22 -26.56 18.40 -5.93
N LYS A 23 -25.31 18.04 -5.64
CA LYS A 23 -24.42 18.70 -4.69
C LYS A 23 -23.03 18.81 -5.27
N GLN A 24 -22.33 19.86 -4.88
CA GLN A 24 -20.91 20.02 -5.12
C GLN A 24 -20.10 19.37 -4.00
N TYR A 25 -18.84 19.07 -4.27
CA TYR A 25 -17.93 18.48 -3.31
C TYR A 25 -16.65 19.28 -3.26
N ALA A 26 -16.06 19.40 -2.07
CA ALA A 26 -14.78 20.05 -1.87
C ALA A 26 -13.88 19.21 -0.97
N LEU A 27 -12.58 19.39 -1.16
CA LEU A 27 -11.54 18.82 -0.31
C LEU A 27 -10.76 19.93 0.36
N SER A 28 -10.37 19.73 1.61
CA SER A 28 -9.54 20.68 2.33
C SER A 28 -8.07 20.31 2.34
N SER A 29 -7.21 21.30 2.56
CA SER A 29 -5.77 21.10 2.78
C SER A 29 -5.46 20.21 3.99
N ASN A 30 -6.41 20.07 4.92
CA ASN A 30 -6.30 19.22 6.11
C ASN A 30 -6.88 17.80 5.92
N GLY A 31 -7.25 17.44 4.68
CA GLY A 31 -7.72 16.08 4.38
C GLY A 31 -9.21 15.85 4.61
N ARG A 32 -9.99 16.89 4.90
CA ARG A 32 -11.44 16.81 5.11
C ARG A 32 -12.20 16.83 3.78
N ILE A 33 -13.38 16.23 3.77
CA ILE A 33 -14.29 16.14 2.62
C ILE A 33 -15.58 16.88 3.00
N ALA A 34 -16.12 17.67 2.11
CA ALA A 34 -17.42 18.29 2.28
C ALA A 34 -18.29 18.16 1.03
N SER A 35 -19.61 18.11 1.23
CA SER A 35 -20.61 18.35 0.19
C SER A 35 -21.30 19.67 0.49
N TYR A 36 -21.63 20.45 -0.52
CA TYR A 36 -22.25 21.79 -0.38
C TYR A 36 -23.12 22.10 -1.61
N THR A 37 -23.90 23.15 -1.53
CA THR A 37 -24.74 23.64 -2.65
C THR A 37 -24.14 24.91 -3.23
N ASP A 38 -23.97 25.94 -2.40
CA ASP A 38 -23.52 27.27 -2.82
C ASP A 38 -22.12 27.60 -2.29
N ASP A 39 -21.90 27.52 -0.98
CA ASP A 39 -20.59 27.76 -0.35
C ASP A 39 -20.23 26.70 0.68
N VAL A 40 -19.00 26.18 0.56
CA VAL A 40 -18.53 25.08 1.40
C VAL A 40 -18.47 25.42 2.90
N THR A 41 -18.29 26.70 3.25
CA THR A 41 -18.20 27.15 4.65
C THR A 41 -19.57 27.44 5.26
N GLU A 42 -20.52 27.88 4.47
CA GLU A 42 -21.86 28.30 4.91
C GLU A 42 -22.83 27.12 4.97
N ASP A 43 -23.02 26.41 3.86
CA ASP A 43 -23.98 25.31 3.72
C ASP A 43 -23.35 23.95 3.66
N GLY A 44 -22.01 23.89 3.76
CA GLY A 44 -21.25 22.65 3.65
C GLY A 44 -21.52 21.66 4.80
N LYS A 45 -21.56 20.38 4.42
CA LYS A 45 -21.66 19.25 5.34
C LYS A 45 -20.42 18.37 5.22
N LEU A 46 -19.73 18.14 6.34
CA LEU A 46 -18.57 17.22 6.39
C LEU A 46 -18.99 15.78 6.09
N LEU A 47 -18.19 15.11 5.28
CA LEU A 47 -18.37 13.71 4.93
C LEU A 47 -17.24 12.86 5.51
N GLN A 48 -17.61 11.70 6.06
CA GLN A 48 -16.62 10.71 6.51
C GLN A 48 -15.98 9.94 5.34
N GLY A 49 -16.71 9.80 4.22
CA GLY A 49 -16.33 8.90 3.14
C GLY A 49 -16.33 7.42 3.56
N SER A 50 -15.83 6.56 2.68
CA SER A 50 -15.67 5.13 2.91
C SER A 50 -14.19 4.76 3.08
N LEU A 51 -13.92 3.52 3.50
CA LEU A 51 -12.57 2.96 3.56
C LEU A 51 -12.42 1.84 2.55
N THR A 52 -11.45 1.97 1.65
CA THR A 52 -11.11 0.95 0.66
C THR A 52 -9.63 0.61 0.79
N THR A 53 -9.30 -0.63 1.15
CA THR A 53 -7.91 -1.08 1.38
C THR A 53 -7.08 -0.18 2.32
N GLY A 54 -7.77 0.40 3.32
CA GLY A 54 -7.19 1.31 4.32
C GLY A 54 -7.07 2.77 3.88
N TYR A 55 -7.48 3.12 2.68
CA TYR A 55 -7.53 4.49 2.20
C TYR A 55 -8.92 5.09 2.32
N ARG A 56 -9.00 6.38 2.62
CA ARG A 56 -10.25 7.15 2.59
C ARG A 56 -10.69 7.34 1.14
N THR A 57 -11.95 7.03 0.84
CA THR A 57 -12.54 7.14 -0.50
C THR A 57 -13.88 7.88 -0.45
N LEU A 58 -14.25 8.47 -1.57
CA LEU A 58 -15.57 9.02 -1.81
C LEU A 58 -16.19 8.25 -3.00
N ASN A 59 -17.30 7.56 -2.73
CA ASN A 59 -18.03 6.85 -3.76
C ASN A 59 -19.12 7.77 -4.31
N LEU A 60 -19.04 8.08 -5.58
CA LEU A 60 -20.04 8.86 -6.30
C LEU A 60 -20.77 7.94 -7.25
N HIS A 61 -22.11 7.96 -7.12
CA HIS A 61 -23.00 7.19 -7.99
C HIS A 61 -23.48 8.07 -9.13
N ARG A 62 -23.29 7.59 -10.34
CA ARG A 62 -23.83 8.16 -11.56
C ARG A 62 -24.60 7.07 -12.30
N PRO A 63 -25.73 7.35 -12.96
CA PRO A 63 -26.35 6.40 -13.88
C PRO A 63 -25.35 5.89 -14.91
N GLY A 64 -25.10 4.57 -14.92
CA GLY A 64 -24.15 3.92 -15.83
C GLY A 64 -22.68 3.99 -15.47
N ASN A 65 -22.26 4.68 -14.38
CA ASN A 65 -20.85 4.70 -13.97
C ASN A 65 -20.70 5.01 -12.48
N ASN A 66 -20.23 4.05 -11.71
CA ASN A 66 -19.89 4.22 -10.30
C ASN A 66 -18.39 4.51 -10.17
N GLY A 67 -18.07 5.70 -9.69
CA GLY A 67 -16.68 6.12 -9.48
C GLY A 67 -16.27 6.11 -8.01
N THR A 68 -15.16 5.43 -7.70
CA THR A 68 -14.49 5.54 -6.39
C THR A 68 -13.32 6.49 -6.51
N LEU A 69 -13.38 7.60 -5.78
CA LEU A 69 -12.29 8.58 -5.70
C LEU A 69 -11.45 8.31 -4.46
N TYR A 70 -10.15 8.18 -4.64
CA TYR A 70 -9.19 8.10 -3.53
C TYR A 70 -8.82 9.51 -3.07
N ILE A 71 -9.20 9.87 -1.86
CA ILE A 71 -9.11 11.24 -1.35
C ILE A 71 -7.68 11.78 -1.38
N HIS A 72 -6.68 11.00 -0.98
CA HIS A 72 -5.27 11.42 -1.02
C HIS A 72 -4.81 11.79 -2.44
N ARG A 73 -5.29 11.10 -3.48
CA ARG A 73 -4.92 11.39 -4.87
C ARG A 73 -5.54 12.70 -5.34
N GLU A 74 -6.80 12.93 -4.98
CA GLU A 74 -7.50 14.17 -5.34
C GLU A 74 -6.93 15.39 -4.60
N ILE A 75 -6.56 15.23 -3.32
CA ILE A 75 -5.89 16.29 -2.56
C ILE A 75 -4.53 16.60 -3.18
N ALA A 76 -3.71 15.57 -3.50
CA ALA A 76 -2.44 15.80 -4.16
C ALA A 76 -2.61 16.52 -5.51
N ARG A 77 -3.62 16.14 -6.30
CA ARG A 77 -3.93 16.79 -7.58
C ARG A 77 -4.34 18.26 -7.42
N LEU A 78 -5.11 18.58 -6.39
CA LEU A 78 -5.62 19.92 -6.15
C LEU A 78 -4.59 20.85 -5.51
N PHE A 79 -3.76 20.35 -4.60
CA PHE A 79 -2.94 21.18 -3.72
C PHE A 79 -1.44 21.07 -3.98
N LEU A 80 -0.97 19.97 -4.56
CA LEU A 80 0.46 19.76 -4.79
C LEU A 80 0.81 19.91 -6.26
N LYS A 81 1.89 20.65 -6.54
CA LYS A 81 2.46 20.70 -7.88
C LYS A 81 3.12 19.35 -8.19
N LYS A 82 2.74 18.73 -9.31
CA LYS A 82 3.34 17.49 -9.78
C LYS A 82 4.74 17.78 -10.36
N PRO A 83 5.81 17.20 -9.82
CA PRO A 83 7.18 17.55 -10.22
C PRO A 83 7.50 17.15 -11.66
N SER A 84 7.06 15.97 -12.11
CA SER A 84 7.31 15.47 -13.48
C SER A 84 6.24 14.46 -13.92
N ALA A 85 6.26 14.08 -15.19
CA ALA A 85 5.39 13.05 -15.74
C ALA A 85 5.63 11.64 -15.12
N LYS A 86 6.85 11.39 -14.59
CA LYS A 86 7.22 10.14 -13.92
C LYS A 86 6.56 9.99 -12.54
N ASN A 87 6.23 11.10 -11.87
CA ASN A 87 5.58 11.09 -10.55
C ASN A 87 4.07 10.84 -10.69
N ARG A 88 3.70 9.58 -10.79
CA ARG A 88 2.31 9.14 -11.02
C ARG A 88 1.61 8.64 -9.75
N TYR A 89 2.36 8.42 -8.68
CA TYR A 89 1.89 7.86 -7.42
C TYR A 89 1.83 8.93 -6.35
N VAL A 90 0.93 8.77 -5.39
CA VAL A 90 0.85 9.62 -4.20
C VAL A 90 1.14 8.74 -3.00
N ILE A 91 2.09 9.17 -2.17
CA ILE A 91 2.48 8.50 -0.94
C ILE A 91 2.08 9.31 0.29
N HIS A 92 1.82 8.61 1.39
CA HIS A 92 1.66 9.21 2.72
C HIS A 92 3.00 9.18 3.43
N VAL A 93 3.63 10.33 3.61
CA VAL A 93 5.01 10.45 4.13
C VAL A 93 5.19 9.73 5.47
N ASN A 94 4.22 9.84 6.37
CA ASN A 94 4.21 9.17 7.68
C ASN A 94 3.68 7.72 7.66
N HIS A 95 3.42 7.13 6.48
CA HIS A 95 2.79 5.82 6.27
C HIS A 95 1.35 5.67 6.82
N ASN A 96 0.75 6.71 7.39
CA ASN A 96 -0.64 6.68 7.83
C ASN A 96 -1.59 7.02 6.67
N LYS A 97 -2.25 6.00 6.11
CA LYS A 97 -3.17 6.12 4.97
C LYS A 97 -4.43 6.97 5.25
N LEU A 98 -4.71 7.28 6.51
CA LEU A 98 -5.87 8.07 6.93
C LEU A 98 -5.54 9.55 7.09
N ASP A 99 -4.27 9.90 7.24
CA ASP A 99 -3.81 11.28 7.32
C ASP A 99 -3.63 11.87 5.92
N ASN A 100 -4.71 12.40 5.38
CA ASN A 100 -4.77 12.99 4.05
C ASN A 100 -4.42 14.48 4.01
N SER A 101 -3.82 15.03 5.08
CA SER A 101 -3.36 16.42 5.07
C SER A 101 -2.31 16.64 3.97
N VAL A 102 -2.34 17.80 3.34
CA VAL A 102 -1.41 18.16 2.24
C VAL A 102 0.05 18.02 2.69
N LYS A 103 0.35 18.32 3.97
CA LYS A 103 1.69 18.22 4.56
C LYS A 103 2.21 16.79 4.61
N ASN A 104 1.32 15.80 4.63
CA ASN A 104 1.65 14.38 4.69
C ASN A 104 1.62 13.68 3.32
N LEU A 105 1.29 14.39 2.24
CA LEU A 105 1.20 13.80 0.91
C LEU A 105 2.36 14.27 0.02
N ALA A 106 2.89 13.35 -0.77
CA ALA A 106 3.89 13.67 -1.78
C ALA A 106 3.65 12.88 -3.08
N TRP A 107 3.96 13.50 -4.21
CA TRP A 107 4.04 12.81 -5.49
C TRP A 107 5.30 11.97 -5.54
N ALA A 108 5.19 10.76 -6.07
CA ALA A 108 6.30 9.81 -6.16
C ALA A 108 6.35 9.13 -7.54
N SER A 109 7.54 8.79 -7.98
CA SER A 109 7.79 7.84 -9.05
C SER A 109 7.48 6.40 -8.59
N LEU A 110 7.53 5.43 -9.49
CA LEU A 110 7.35 4.04 -9.14
C LEU A 110 8.40 3.56 -8.13
N ASP A 111 9.67 3.90 -8.37
CA ASP A 111 10.78 3.45 -7.54
C ASP A 111 10.71 4.06 -6.13
N GLU A 112 10.42 5.35 -6.02
CA GLU A 112 10.21 6.04 -4.73
C GLU A 112 9.03 5.43 -3.96
N MET A 113 7.92 5.14 -4.65
CA MET A 113 6.76 4.49 -4.03
C MET A 113 7.11 3.08 -3.52
N ILE A 114 7.87 2.28 -4.29
CA ILE A 114 8.31 0.95 -3.87
C ILE A 114 9.25 1.05 -2.66
N GLN A 115 10.24 1.94 -2.70
CA GLN A 115 11.17 2.18 -1.58
C GLN A 115 10.41 2.60 -0.32
N HIS A 116 9.49 3.56 -0.45
CA HIS A 116 8.65 4.01 0.65
C HIS A 116 7.81 2.86 1.25
N GLN A 117 7.22 2.01 0.41
CA GLN A 117 6.48 0.84 0.89
C GLN A 117 7.38 -0.16 1.62
N GLN A 118 8.61 -0.39 1.13
CA GLN A 118 9.57 -1.30 1.78
C GLN A 118 10.04 -0.79 3.15
N ALA A 119 10.15 0.54 3.29
CA ALA A 119 10.52 1.21 4.53
C ALA A 119 9.38 1.32 5.56
N SER A 120 8.14 1.00 5.18
CA SER A 120 7.00 1.14 6.08
C SER A 120 7.18 0.30 7.36
N PRO A 121 6.84 0.85 8.56
CA PRO A 121 6.98 0.14 9.83
C PRO A 121 6.29 -1.23 9.85
N ALA A 122 5.09 -1.33 9.28
CA ALA A 122 4.36 -2.57 9.16
C ALA A 122 5.11 -3.62 8.32
N LYS A 123 5.72 -3.20 7.18
CA LYS A 123 6.49 -4.12 6.33
C LYS A 123 7.79 -4.56 6.98
N VAL A 124 8.47 -3.65 7.69
CA VAL A 124 9.67 -3.97 8.45
C VAL A 124 9.37 -4.96 9.58
N ALA A 125 8.30 -4.71 10.35
CA ALA A 125 7.84 -5.63 11.39
C ALA A 125 7.47 -6.99 10.82
N TYR A 126 6.70 -7.03 9.71
CA TYR A 126 6.35 -8.27 9.03
C TYR A 126 7.58 -9.06 8.58
N LYS A 127 8.59 -8.40 7.98
CA LYS A 127 9.84 -9.07 7.57
C LYS A 127 10.57 -9.71 8.77
N LYS A 128 10.61 -9.03 9.93
CA LYS A 128 11.20 -9.58 11.17
C LYS A 128 10.46 -10.84 11.63
N VAL A 129 9.12 -10.81 11.64
CA VAL A 129 8.30 -11.98 12.00
C VAL A 129 8.52 -13.12 11.01
N GLN A 130 8.52 -12.84 9.70
CA GLN A 130 8.77 -13.86 8.68
C GLN A 130 10.17 -14.48 8.79
N ALA A 131 11.19 -13.66 9.04
CA ALA A 131 12.56 -14.15 9.23
C ALA A 131 12.69 -15.11 10.42
N ASN A 132 11.86 -14.93 11.45
CA ASN A 132 11.86 -15.77 12.66
C ASN A 132 10.79 -16.87 12.68
N ARG A 133 10.00 -16.97 11.62
CA ARG A 133 8.90 -17.92 11.56
C ARG A 133 9.41 -19.35 11.57
N THR A 134 8.92 -20.16 12.51
CA THR A 134 9.26 -21.58 12.67
C THR A 134 8.07 -22.51 12.43
N THR A 135 6.85 -22.01 12.46
CA THR A 135 5.61 -22.75 12.31
C THR A 135 4.89 -22.41 11.00
N GLY A 136 4.04 -23.32 10.53
CA GLY A 136 3.28 -23.15 9.29
C GLY A 136 4.12 -23.18 8.01
N LEU A 137 5.37 -23.68 8.09
CA LEU A 137 6.25 -23.90 6.96
C LEU A 137 6.21 -25.37 6.55
N LYS A 138 6.35 -25.67 5.25
CA LYS A 138 6.51 -27.05 4.75
C LYS A 138 7.77 -27.71 5.33
N LEU A 139 8.80 -26.90 5.58
CA LEU A 139 10.06 -27.33 6.19
C LEU A 139 10.17 -26.74 7.60
N ASN A 140 10.79 -27.50 8.50
CA ASN A 140 11.25 -27.08 9.83
C ASN A 140 12.78 -27.18 9.91
N ALA A 141 13.37 -26.67 10.99
CA ALA A 141 14.82 -26.67 11.18
C ALA A 141 15.45 -28.07 11.07
N SER A 142 14.81 -29.10 11.63
CA SER A 142 15.28 -30.47 11.57
C SER A 142 15.33 -31.02 10.14
N LYS A 143 14.24 -30.83 9.37
CA LYS A 143 14.21 -31.21 7.94
C LYS A 143 15.27 -30.46 7.13
N VAL A 144 15.48 -29.16 7.42
CA VAL A 144 16.48 -28.35 6.74
C VAL A 144 17.90 -28.81 7.05
N LYS A 145 18.21 -29.20 8.29
CA LYS A 145 19.51 -29.84 8.64
C LYS A 145 19.76 -31.10 7.82
N THR A 146 18.73 -31.95 7.71
CA THR A 146 18.81 -33.15 6.87
C THR A 146 19.05 -32.83 5.40
N ILE A 147 18.32 -31.83 4.86
CA ILE A 147 18.50 -31.39 3.48
C ILE A 147 19.91 -30.85 3.25
N LYS A 148 20.41 -29.98 4.13
CA LYS A 148 21.78 -29.44 4.03
C LYS A 148 22.84 -30.51 4.08
N LYS A 149 22.73 -31.47 5.03
CA LYS A 149 23.61 -32.59 5.11
C LYS A 149 23.63 -33.40 3.80
N THR A 150 22.44 -33.69 3.25
CA THR A 150 22.33 -34.44 1.98
C THR A 150 22.86 -33.64 0.79
N LEU A 151 22.62 -32.32 0.73
CA LEU A 151 23.10 -31.45 -0.36
C LEU A 151 24.62 -31.29 -0.37
N ASN A 152 25.26 -31.36 0.79
CA ASN A 152 26.70 -31.21 0.96
C ASN A 152 27.47 -32.58 0.81
N ASP A 153 26.74 -33.66 0.79
CA ASP A 153 27.35 -35.00 0.56
C ASP A 153 27.74 -35.15 -0.91
N LYS A 154 29.03 -35.25 -1.16
CA LYS A 154 29.61 -35.45 -2.51
C LYS A 154 29.21 -36.81 -3.15
N ASN A 155 28.90 -37.80 -2.32
CA ASN A 155 28.52 -39.15 -2.75
C ASN A 155 27.00 -39.38 -2.80
N ARG A 156 26.22 -38.31 -2.73
CA ARG A 156 24.75 -38.41 -2.72
C ARG A 156 24.22 -39.11 -3.97
N LYS A 157 23.38 -40.11 -3.76
CA LYS A 157 22.68 -40.84 -4.85
C LYS A 157 21.40 -40.17 -5.30
N LEU A 158 20.85 -39.20 -4.52
CA LEU A 158 19.61 -38.49 -4.83
C LEU A 158 19.87 -37.22 -5.64
N THR A 159 19.17 -37.08 -6.74
CA THR A 159 19.15 -35.80 -7.50
C THR A 159 18.43 -34.68 -6.70
N ILE A 160 18.70 -33.43 -7.03
CA ILE A 160 18.00 -32.27 -6.40
C ILE A 160 16.49 -32.37 -6.61
N LYS A 161 16.05 -32.83 -7.80
CA LYS A 161 14.65 -33.05 -8.12
C LYS A 161 13.99 -34.05 -7.18
N LYS A 162 14.57 -35.27 -7.03
CA LYS A 162 14.06 -36.29 -6.12
C LYS A 162 14.08 -35.85 -4.65
N LEU A 163 15.09 -35.05 -4.26
CA LEU A 163 15.15 -34.49 -2.91
C LEU A 163 14.03 -33.45 -2.68
N ALA A 164 13.76 -32.63 -3.66
CA ALA A 164 12.67 -31.64 -3.61
C ALA A 164 11.29 -32.33 -3.50
N GLU A 165 11.06 -33.34 -4.29
CA GLU A 165 9.83 -34.16 -4.24
C GLU A 165 9.68 -34.83 -2.86
N LYS A 166 10.72 -35.43 -2.31
CA LYS A 166 10.72 -36.05 -0.97
C LYS A 166 10.29 -35.11 0.15
N PHE A 167 10.68 -33.84 0.08
CA PHE A 167 10.34 -32.84 1.10
C PHE A 167 9.13 -31.95 0.72
N GLY A 168 8.48 -32.19 -0.42
CA GLY A 168 7.30 -31.48 -0.88
C GLY A 168 7.55 -30.00 -1.19
N VAL A 169 8.73 -29.64 -1.70
CA VAL A 169 9.14 -28.30 -2.07
C VAL A 169 9.66 -28.24 -3.50
N SER A 170 9.83 -27.03 -4.05
CA SER A 170 10.40 -26.86 -5.40
C SER A 170 11.92 -27.06 -5.41
N GLU A 171 12.48 -27.41 -6.56
CA GLU A 171 13.93 -27.46 -6.76
C GLU A 171 14.61 -26.11 -6.46
N MET A 172 13.95 -25.01 -6.83
CA MET A 172 14.43 -23.67 -6.51
C MET A 172 14.59 -23.46 -4.99
N THR A 173 13.69 -24.01 -4.18
CA THR A 173 13.83 -23.99 -2.71
C THR A 173 15.06 -24.73 -2.26
N MET A 174 15.40 -25.86 -2.87
CA MET A 174 16.62 -26.61 -2.56
C MET A 174 17.89 -25.82 -2.91
N TYR A 175 17.91 -25.13 -4.05
CA TYR A 175 19.03 -24.26 -4.43
C TYR A 175 19.20 -23.09 -3.45
N ARG A 176 18.11 -22.44 -3.01
CA ARG A 176 18.13 -21.35 -2.02
C ARG A 176 18.57 -21.82 -0.63
N ILE A 177 18.24 -23.07 -0.24
CA ILE A 177 18.77 -23.67 1.00
C ILE A 177 20.27 -23.93 0.87
N LYS A 178 20.73 -24.42 -0.28
CA LYS A 178 22.14 -24.70 -0.55
C LYS A 178 22.97 -23.42 -0.55
N SER A 179 22.48 -22.34 -1.16
CA SER A 179 23.15 -21.02 -1.19
C SER A 179 23.09 -20.27 0.14
N GLY A 180 22.25 -20.71 1.08
CA GLY A 180 22.02 -19.99 2.35
C GLY A 180 21.06 -18.80 2.24
N GLU A 181 20.51 -18.52 1.06
CA GLU A 181 19.49 -17.48 0.86
C GLU A 181 18.26 -17.73 1.74
N ASN A 182 17.82 -18.99 1.78
CA ASN A 182 16.78 -19.46 2.69
C ASN A 182 17.40 -20.33 3.77
N TRP A 183 16.94 -20.17 5.01
CA TRP A 183 17.40 -20.98 6.14
C TRP A 183 18.91 -20.88 6.41
N GLY A 184 19.55 -19.77 6.06
CA GLY A 184 20.99 -19.56 6.29
C GLY A 184 21.41 -19.73 7.75
N ARG A 185 20.53 -19.38 8.69
CA ARG A 185 20.72 -19.50 10.15
C ARG A 185 20.65 -20.95 10.71
N VAL A 186 20.19 -21.91 9.91
CA VAL A 186 20.10 -23.31 10.33
C VAL A 186 21.36 -24.03 9.82
N SER A 187 22.25 -24.35 10.69
CA SER A 187 23.45 -25.20 10.44
C SER A 187 23.14 -26.68 10.62
#